data_836c8dd9ff32d3f4145cb5de86b00ad5
#
_entry.id   836c8dd9ff32d3f4145cb5de86b00ad5
#
_cell.length_a   1.000
_cell.length_b   1.000
_cell.length_c   1.000
_cell.angle_alpha   90.00
_cell.angle_beta   90.00
_cell.angle_gamma   90.00
#
_symmetry.space_group_name_H-M   'P 1'
#
loop_
_entity.id
_entity.type
_entity.pdbx_description
1 polymer ?
#
loop_
_entity_poly.entity_id
_entity_poly.type
_entity_poly.pdbx_seq_one_letter_code
_entity_poly.pdbx_strand_id
1 'polypeptide(L)'
;MDLAKSFEPTDIERRWYPLWESRGYFAAGTDTSKSDNFCILLPPPNVTGTLHMGHGFNQTLMDALTRYHRMRGANTLWQPGTDHAGIATQIVVERQLEAEGISRHALGREKFLERVWQWKEYSGGTITRQMRRLGASPDWSRERFTMDAGLSKTVTETFVRLYREGLIYRGKRLVNWDPKLLTAVSDLEVVSSEEDGFMWEIRYPLVEADGALTVATTRPETLLGDVAVAVHPDDERYARLVGRHVHLPLTGRSIPIIADSYVDKTFGTGCVKITPAHDFNDWQVGHRHGFTPLCILTPDARINEHGPEKYRGLDRYDARKAIVADLEALGLLVSVKPHRLMVPRGDRTNAVIEPMLTDQWFVAVSKPGADGKSIAGKALECVASGEIRFVPEQWVNTYNQWLENIQDWCISRQLWWGHRIPAWYADDGRVYVAHDENEAYTLARADGYSGGLERDPDVLDTWYSSALWPFSTLDWTPEWPAKSNTALDLYLPSTVLVTGFD
;
A
#
# COMPACT_ATOMS: atom_id res chain seq x y z
N MET A 1 -40.02 22.29 -38.48
CA MET A 1 -39.80 20.91 -37.98
C MET A 1 -40.55 20.80 -36.68
N ASP A 2 -41.53 19.93 -36.61
CA ASP A 2 -42.17 19.63 -35.33
C ASP A 2 -41.23 18.75 -34.49
N LEU A 3 -40.90 19.20 -33.29
CA LEU A 3 -40.12 18.42 -32.33
C LEU A 3 -41.00 17.26 -31.80
N ALA A 4 -40.42 16.07 -31.67
CA ALA A 4 -41.09 14.95 -31.05
C ALA A 4 -41.51 15.30 -29.59
N LYS A 5 -42.65 14.76 -29.14
CA LYS A 5 -43.18 15.01 -27.77
C LYS A 5 -42.31 14.41 -26.67
N SER A 6 -41.50 13.41 -27.00
CA SER A 6 -40.56 12.77 -26.08
C SER A 6 -39.16 12.77 -26.68
N PHE A 7 -38.14 12.83 -25.81
CA PHE A 7 -36.76 12.69 -26.22
C PHE A 7 -36.33 11.23 -26.13
N GLU A 8 -35.91 10.69 -27.29
CA GLU A 8 -35.42 9.29 -27.40
C GLU A 8 -33.90 9.28 -27.61
N PRO A 9 -33.10 9.07 -26.57
CA PRO A 9 -31.66 9.20 -26.64
C PRO A 9 -30.95 8.11 -27.46
N THR A 10 -31.54 6.94 -27.57
CA THR A 10 -30.92 5.74 -28.17
C THR A 10 -30.42 5.95 -29.60
N ASP A 11 -31.22 6.58 -30.46
CA ASP A 11 -30.85 6.82 -31.87
C ASP A 11 -29.77 7.91 -31.98
N ILE A 12 -29.81 8.89 -31.09
CA ILE A 12 -28.84 9.98 -31.03
C ILE A 12 -27.49 9.40 -30.59
N GLU A 13 -27.45 8.59 -29.53
CA GLU A 13 -26.24 7.95 -29.01
C GLU A 13 -25.62 7.02 -30.06
N ARG A 14 -26.43 6.20 -30.75
CA ARG A 14 -25.95 5.28 -31.80
C ARG A 14 -25.38 6.00 -33.02
N ARG A 15 -25.87 7.21 -33.32
CA ARG A 15 -25.50 7.95 -34.53
C ARG A 15 -24.27 8.82 -34.29
N TRP A 16 -24.29 9.63 -33.24
CA TRP A 16 -23.31 10.73 -33.09
C TRP A 16 -21.96 10.28 -32.54
N TYR A 17 -21.97 9.42 -31.56
CA TYR A 17 -20.73 9.01 -30.93
C TYR A 17 -19.77 8.27 -31.88
N PRO A 18 -20.24 7.25 -32.63
CA PRO A 18 -19.39 6.59 -33.64
C PRO A 18 -18.92 7.55 -34.74
N LEU A 19 -19.75 8.53 -35.13
CA LEU A 19 -19.36 9.54 -36.10
C LEU A 19 -18.21 10.43 -35.56
N TRP A 20 -18.27 10.87 -34.29
CA TRP A 20 -17.24 11.70 -33.70
C TRP A 20 -15.92 10.93 -33.59
N GLU A 21 -15.98 9.69 -33.12
CA GLU A 21 -14.81 8.82 -32.97
C GLU A 21 -14.16 8.51 -34.33
N SER A 22 -14.96 8.11 -35.33
CA SER A 22 -14.46 7.78 -36.67
C SER A 22 -13.84 8.97 -37.41
N ARG A 23 -14.26 10.20 -37.07
CA ARG A 23 -13.69 11.44 -37.63
C ARG A 23 -12.49 11.96 -36.83
N GLY A 24 -12.06 11.28 -35.78
CA GLY A 24 -10.93 11.65 -34.95
C GLY A 24 -11.11 12.96 -34.18
N TYR A 25 -12.35 13.37 -33.88
CA TYR A 25 -12.60 14.63 -33.19
C TYR A 25 -12.06 14.70 -31.76
N PHE A 26 -11.72 13.54 -31.19
CA PHE A 26 -11.18 13.43 -29.84
C PHE A 26 -9.65 13.26 -29.82
N ALA A 27 -9.01 13.15 -30.97
CA ALA A 27 -7.57 12.98 -31.10
C ALA A 27 -6.81 14.15 -30.43
N ALA A 28 -5.74 13.81 -29.74
CA ALA A 28 -4.88 14.81 -29.12
C ALA A 28 -4.24 15.74 -30.15
N GLY A 29 -4.16 17.04 -29.83
CA GLY A 29 -3.47 18.01 -30.66
C GLY A 29 -1.97 17.74 -30.68
N THR A 30 -1.32 17.93 -31.83
CA THR A 30 0.12 17.74 -31.99
C THR A 30 0.83 18.98 -32.58
N ASP A 31 0.14 20.10 -32.62
CA ASP A 31 0.66 21.34 -33.18
C ASP A 31 1.63 22.02 -32.20
N THR A 32 2.92 21.84 -32.43
CA THR A 32 3.98 22.40 -31.59
C THR A 32 4.14 23.92 -31.70
N SER A 33 3.45 24.56 -32.64
CA SER A 33 3.43 26.03 -32.75
C SER A 33 2.47 26.69 -31.75
N LYS A 34 1.55 25.92 -31.15
CA LYS A 34 0.62 26.42 -30.14
C LYS A 34 1.27 26.46 -28.77
N SER A 35 1.03 27.54 -28.05
CA SER A 35 1.43 27.70 -26.65
C SER A 35 0.33 27.25 -25.67
N ASP A 36 -0.91 27.13 -26.14
CA ASP A 36 -2.06 26.73 -25.31
C ASP A 36 -2.23 25.19 -25.40
N ASN A 37 -1.71 24.50 -24.41
CA ASN A 37 -1.80 23.05 -24.29
C ASN A 37 -2.63 22.70 -23.05
N PHE A 38 -3.55 21.76 -23.18
CA PHE A 38 -4.41 21.32 -22.10
C PHE A 38 -4.42 19.80 -22.00
N CYS A 39 -4.01 19.30 -20.85
CA CYS A 39 -3.97 17.86 -20.57
C CYS A 39 -4.73 17.55 -19.28
N ILE A 40 -5.68 16.64 -19.36
CA ILE A 40 -6.30 15.98 -18.21
C ILE A 40 -5.82 14.55 -18.13
N LEU A 41 -5.31 14.17 -16.96
CA LEU A 41 -5.09 12.79 -16.59
C LEU A 41 -6.32 12.30 -15.81
N LEU A 42 -6.97 11.31 -16.36
CA LEU A 42 -8.03 10.56 -15.71
C LEU A 42 -7.39 9.67 -14.64
N PRO A 43 -7.89 9.63 -13.39
CA PRO A 43 -7.61 8.48 -12.57
C PRO A 43 -8.20 7.25 -13.27
N PRO A 44 -7.35 6.31 -13.74
CA PRO A 44 -7.84 5.19 -14.54
C PRO A 44 -8.75 4.31 -13.69
N PRO A 45 -10.02 4.06 -14.10
CA PRO A 45 -10.91 3.22 -13.32
C PRO A 45 -10.35 1.81 -13.13
N ASN A 46 -10.51 1.28 -11.92
CA ASN A 46 -10.13 -0.07 -11.56
C ASN A 46 -10.94 -1.11 -12.34
N VAL A 47 -10.30 -2.15 -12.88
CA VAL A 47 -10.98 -3.25 -13.57
C VAL A 47 -11.68 -4.23 -12.61
N THR A 48 -12.39 -3.70 -11.63
CA THR A 48 -13.08 -4.46 -10.58
C THR A 48 -14.57 -4.66 -10.82
N GLY A 49 -15.10 -4.08 -11.89
CA GLY A 49 -16.52 -4.19 -12.21
C GLY A 49 -16.98 -3.20 -13.30
N THR A 50 -18.09 -2.51 -13.02
CA THR A 50 -18.70 -1.51 -13.89
C THR A 50 -18.62 -0.13 -13.27
N LEU A 51 -18.77 0.92 -14.09
CA LEU A 51 -18.83 2.29 -13.60
C LEU A 51 -20.11 2.52 -12.78
N HIS A 52 -20.02 3.37 -11.78
CA HIS A 52 -21.12 3.86 -10.96
C HIS A 52 -21.27 5.39 -11.09
N MET A 53 -22.29 5.98 -10.44
CA MET A 53 -22.60 7.41 -10.56
C MET A 53 -21.42 8.33 -10.22
N GLY A 54 -20.56 7.96 -9.26
CA GLY A 54 -19.36 8.74 -8.94
C GLY A 54 -18.39 8.84 -10.12
N HIS A 55 -18.18 7.76 -10.83
CA HIS A 55 -17.39 7.76 -12.07
C HIS A 55 -18.06 8.65 -13.15
N GLY A 56 -19.38 8.53 -13.33
CA GLY A 56 -20.13 9.36 -14.30
C GLY A 56 -19.99 10.86 -13.98
N PHE A 57 -20.04 11.23 -12.71
CA PHE A 57 -19.85 12.61 -12.26
C PHE A 57 -18.44 13.12 -12.59
N ASN A 58 -17.40 12.39 -12.17
CA ASN A 58 -16.01 12.77 -12.43
C ASN A 58 -15.72 12.89 -13.92
N GLN A 59 -16.16 11.93 -14.72
CA GLN A 59 -15.96 11.94 -16.17
C GLN A 59 -16.69 13.09 -16.85
N THR A 60 -17.88 13.46 -16.40
CA THR A 60 -18.63 14.60 -16.95
C THR A 60 -17.88 15.91 -16.69
N LEU A 61 -17.28 16.11 -15.49
CA LEU A 61 -16.48 17.31 -15.20
C LEU A 61 -15.23 17.37 -16.09
N MET A 62 -14.52 16.27 -16.24
CA MET A 62 -13.34 16.18 -17.11
C MET A 62 -13.69 16.41 -18.58
N ASP A 63 -14.81 15.84 -19.05
CA ASP A 63 -15.28 16.03 -20.41
C ASP A 63 -15.68 17.48 -20.70
N ALA A 64 -16.33 18.14 -19.75
CA ALA A 64 -16.71 19.56 -19.89
C ALA A 64 -15.46 20.45 -20.04
N LEU A 65 -14.43 20.26 -19.22
CA LEU A 65 -13.18 20.98 -19.32
C LEU A 65 -12.45 20.68 -20.63
N THR A 66 -12.36 19.40 -21.00
CA THR A 66 -11.73 18.96 -22.25
C THR A 66 -12.40 19.59 -23.48
N ARG A 67 -13.74 19.57 -23.55
CA ARG A 67 -14.50 20.18 -24.64
C ARG A 67 -14.32 21.69 -24.68
N TYR A 68 -14.31 22.35 -23.52
CA TYR A 68 -14.10 23.79 -23.44
C TYR A 68 -12.75 24.20 -24.06
N HIS A 69 -11.66 23.55 -23.66
CA HIS A 69 -10.33 23.87 -24.19
C HIS A 69 -10.18 23.47 -25.67
N ARG A 70 -10.78 22.37 -26.09
CA ARG A 70 -10.83 21.97 -27.51
C ARG A 70 -11.56 23.00 -28.37
N MET A 71 -12.70 23.53 -27.90
CA MET A 71 -13.45 24.58 -28.60
C MET A 71 -12.67 25.90 -28.66
N ARG A 72 -11.80 26.19 -27.70
CA ARG A 72 -10.92 27.36 -27.74
C ARG A 72 -9.73 27.21 -28.68
N GLY A 73 -9.53 26.02 -29.24
CA GLY A 73 -8.45 25.73 -30.18
C GLY A 73 -7.13 25.30 -29.55
N ALA A 74 -7.10 25.02 -28.25
CA ALA A 74 -5.92 24.45 -27.58
C ALA A 74 -5.53 23.09 -28.13
N ASN A 75 -4.25 22.71 -28.05
CA ASN A 75 -3.88 21.29 -28.10
C ASN A 75 -4.47 20.63 -26.85
N THR A 76 -5.36 19.65 -27.05
CA THR A 76 -6.10 19.10 -25.92
C THR A 76 -5.94 17.59 -25.88
N LEU A 77 -5.53 17.07 -24.74
CA LEU A 77 -5.46 15.63 -24.45
C LEU A 77 -6.28 15.32 -23.20
N TRP A 78 -7.25 14.43 -23.33
CA TRP A 78 -7.78 13.67 -22.21
C TRP A 78 -7.30 12.23 -22.36
N GLN A 79 -6.39 11.81 -21.46
CA GLN A 79 -5.75 10.50 -21.50
C GLN A 79 -6.68 9.45 -20.89
N PRO A 80 -7.23 8.49 -21.68
CA PRO A 80 -8.02 7.39 -21.15
C PRO A 80 -7.18 6.20 -20.73
N GLY A 81 -7.77 5.36 -19.89
CA GLY A 81 -7.20 4.07 -19.53
C GLY A 81 -7.94 3.39 -18.39
N THR A 82 -7.40 2.26 -17.97
CA THR A 82 -7.89 1.46 -16.85
C THR A 82 -6.74 0.99 -15.97
N ASP A 83 -7.02 0.82 -14.67
CA ASP A 83 -6.04 0.34 -13.69
C ASP A 83 -6.25 -1.15 -13.41
N HIS A 84 -5.13 -1.87 -13.26
CA HIS A 84 -5.13 -3.30 -12.94
C HIS A 84 -5.62 -3.59 -11.53
N ALA A 85 -5.51 -2.61 -10.59
CA ALA A 85 -6.02 -2.69 -9.23
C ALA A 85 -5.66 -4.01 -8.51
N GLY A 86 -4.36 -4.24 -8.28
CA GLY A 86 -3.77 -5.51 -7.85
C GLY A 86 -4.61 -6.32 -6.86
N ILE A 87 -4.70 -5.87 -5.60
CA ILE A 87 -5.46 -6.55 -4.54
C ILE A 87 -6.94 -6.72 -4.92
N ALA A 88 -7.58 -5.63 -5.35
CA ALA A 88 -9.02 -5.62 -5.55
C ALA A 88 -9.45 -6.53 -6.71
N THR A 89 -8.73 -6.51 -7.83
CA THR A 89 -9.03 -7.37 -8.99
C THR A 89 -8.73 -8.84 -8.67
N GLN A 90 -7.63 -9.12 -7.97
CA GLN A 90 -7.31 -10.48 -7.55
C GLN A 90 -8.42 -11.06 -6.66
N ILE A 91 -8.91 -10.32 -5.67
CA ILE A 91 -10.02 -10.74 -4.80
C ILE A 91 -11.30 -11.03 -5.61
N VAL A 92 -11.63 -10.21 -6.61
CA VAL A 92 -12.81 -10.45 -7.46
C VAL A 92 -12.71 -11.81 -8.14
N VAL A 93 -11.55 -12.13 -8.73
CA VAL A 93 -11.34 -13.42 -9.42
C VAL A 93 -11.27 -14.58 -8.44
N GLU A 94 -10.64 -14.40 -7.28
CA GLU A 94 -10.63 -15.43 -6.22
C GLU A 94 -12.04 -15.77 -5.75
N ARG A 95 -12.92 -14.80 -5.53
CA ARG A 95 -14.33 -15.03 -5.17
C ARG A 95 -15.09 -15.78 -6.26
N GLN A 96 -14.80 -15.54 -7.55
CA GLN A 96 -15.39 -16.30 -8.65
C GLN A 96 -14.93 -17.76 -8.61
N LEU A 97 -13.64 -18.01 -8.39
CA LEU A 97 -13.08 -19.35 -8.26
C LEU A 97 -13.63 -20.07 -7.02
N GLU A 98 -13.76 -19.38 -5.90
CA GLU A 98 -14.36 -19.95 -4.67
C GLU A 98 -15.80 -20.40 -4.90
N ALA A 99 -16.59 -19.63 -5.67
CA ALA A 99 -17.95 -20.02 -6.06
C ALA A 99 -17.96 -21.28 -6.97
N GLU A 100 -16.86 -21.53 -7.71
CA GLU A 100 -16.64 -22.75 -8.50
C GLU A 100 -16.04 -23.89 -7.65
N GLY A 101 -15.73 -23.65 -6.36
CA GLY A 101 -15.10 -24.62 -5.45
C GLY A 101 -13.58 -24.79 -5.69
N ILE A 102 -12.93 -23.83 -6.33
CA ILE A 102 -11.51 -23.89 -6.72
C ILE A 102 -10.73 -22.80 -5.97
N SER A 103 -9.59 -23.18 -5.34
CA SER A 103 -8.65 -22.20 -4.81
C SER A 103 -7.62 -21.79 -5.86
N ARG A 104 -7.07 -20.56 -5.78
CA ARG A 104 -5.98 -20.12 -6.66
C ARG A 104 -4.74 -21.05 -6.55
N HIS A 105 -4.46 -21.57 -5.36
CA HIS A 105 -3.32 -22.46 -5.13
C HIS A 105 -3.49 -23.82 -5.83
N ALA A 106 -4.72 -24.36 -5.88
CA ALA A 106 -5.02 -25.58 -6.63
C ALA A 106 -4.94 -25.35 -8.15
N LEU A 107 -5.31 -24.15 -8.61
CA LEU A 107 -5.26 -23.79 -10.03
C LEU A 107 -3.82 -23.56 -10.52
N GLY A 108 -2.96 -23.00 -9.67
CA GLY A 108 -1.59 -22.58 -10.00
C GLY A 108 -1.54 -21.17 -10.61
N ARG A 109 -0.36 -20.53 -10.48
CA ARG A 109 -0.17 -19.10 -10.82
C ARG A 109 -0.52 -18.78 -12.29
N GLU A 110 -0.06 -19.57 -13.24
CA GLU A 110 -0.27 -19.31 -14.66
C GLU A 110 -1.75 -19.30 -15.02
N LYS A 111 -2.47 -20.37 -14.69
CA LYS A 111 -3.90 -20.49 -14.98
C LYS A 111 -4.73 -19.47 -14.23
N PHE A 112 -4.32 -19.11 -13.00
CA PHE A 112 -4.96 -18.04 -12.26
C PHE A 112 -4.81 -16.70 -12.99
N LEU A 113 -3.61 -16.36 -13.45
CA LEU A 113 -3.37 -15.13 -14.22
C LEU A 113 -4.16 -15.11 -15.53
N GLU A 114 -4.30 -16.23 -16.22
CA GLU A 114 -5.18 -16.32 -17.42
C GLU A 114 -6.62 -15.93 -17.08
N ARG A 115 -7.16 -16.39 -15.94
CA ARG A 115 -8.52 -16.01 -15.47
C ARG A 115 -8.61 -14.51 -15.15
N VAL A 116 -7.56 -13.94 -14.54
CA VAL A 116 -7.52 -12.50 -14.26
C VAL A 116 -7.46 -11.67 -15.53
N TRP A 117 -6.69 -12.09 -16.54
CA TRP A 117 -6.66 -11.43 -17.84
C TRP A 117 -8.03 -11.50 -18.56
N GLN A 118 -8.73 -12.63 -18.52
CA GLN A 118 -10.09 -12.75 -19.04
C GLN A 118 -11.05 -11.79 -18.33
N TRP A 119 -10.97 -11.69 -17.01
CA TRP A 119 -11.75 -10.72 -16.23
C TRP A 119 -11.43 -9.28 -16.63
N LYS A 120 -10.15 -8.94 -16.77
CA LYS A 120 -9.70 -7.61 -17.22
C LYS A 120 -10.31 -7.23 -18.57
N GLU A 121 -10.29 -8.13 -19.55
CA GLU A 121 -10.90 -7.88 -20.86
C GLU A 121 -12.41 -7.61 -20.75
N TYR A 122 -13.11 -8.39 -19.94
CA TYR A 122 -14.55 -8.20 -19.70
C TYR A 122 -14.85 -6.87 -19.01
N SER A 123 -14.20 -6.60 -17.87
CA SER A 123 -14.45 -5.42 -17.04
C SER A 123 -13.96 -4.14 -17.74
N GLY A 124 -12.75 -4.10 -18.25
CA GLY A 124 -12.18 -2.96 -18.97
C GLY A 124 -12.99 -2.61 -20.21
N GLY A 125 -13.37 -3.62 -21.03
CA GLY A 125 -14.23 -3.41 -22.19
C GLY A 125 -15.63 -2.90 -21.82
N THR A 126 -16.15 -3.27 -20.65
CA THR A 126 -17.42 -2.72 -20.14
C THR A 126 -17.28 -1.27 -19.73
N ILE A 127 -16.22 -0.91 -18.99
CA ILE A 127 -15.92 0.45 -18.55
C ILE A 127 -15.84 1.39 -19.77
N THR A 128 -15.05 1.04 -20.77
CA THR A 128 -14.85 1.90 -21.94
C THR A 128 -16.11 2.04 -22.80
N ARG A 129 -16.94 1.01 -22.88
CA ARG A 129 -18.28 1.12 -23.50
C ARG A 129 -19.21 2.05 -22.73
N GLN A 130 -19.19 1.99 -21.40
CA GLN A 130 -19.98 2.89 -20.55
C GLN A 130 -19.52 4.35 -20.70
N MET A 131 -18.22 4.62 -20.77
CA MET A 131 -17.69 5.96 -21.03
C MET A 131 -18.14 6.50 -22.38
N ARG A 132 -18.10 5.70 -23.44
CA ARG A 132 -18.62 6.07 -24.76
C ARG A 132 -20.10 6.39 -24.71
N ARG A 133 -20.87 5.61 -23.96
CA ARG A 133 -22.31 5.85 -23.80
C ARG A 133 -22.65 7.11 -23.02
N LEU A 134 -21.79 7.51 -22.07
CA LEU A 134 -21.87 8.82 -21.41
C LEU A 134 -21.55 9.99 -22.35
N GLY A 135 -21.01 9.71 -23.53
CA GLY A 135 -20.57 10.74 -24.48
C GLY A 135 -19.18 11.31 -24.15
N ALA A 136 -18.43 10.69 -23.25
CA ALA A 136 -17.09 11.12 -22.89
C ALA A 136 -16.16 11.18 -24.11
N SER A 137 -15.33 12.22 -24.20
CA SER A 137 -14.50 12.51 -25.37
C SER A 137 -12.98 12.43 -25.13
N PRO A 138 -12.47 11.34 -24.48
CA PRO A 138 -11.03 11.13 -24.41
C PRO A 138 -10.47 10.68 -25.76
N ASP A 139 -9.16 10.77 -25.91
CA ASP A 139 -8.49 10.23 -27.09
C ASP A 139 -8.35 8.72 -27.01
N TRP A 140 -9.33 8.00 -27.55
CA TRP A 140 -9.38 6.52 -27.54
C TRP A 140 -8.21 5.86 -28.28
N SER A 141 -7.54 6.54 -29.18
CA SER A 141 -6.34 6.01 -29.86
C SER A 141 -5.16 5.88 -28.89
N ARG A 142 -5.23 6.56 -27.74
CA ARG A 142 -4.23 6.55 -26.68
C ARG A 142 -4.66 5.76 -25.45
N GLU A 143 -5.71 4.94 -25.56
CA GLU A 143 -6.16 4.11 -24.43
C GLU A 143 -5.01 3.24 -23.89
N ARG A 144 -4.78 3.30 -22.59
CA ARG A 144 -3.70 2.57 -21.90
C ARG A 144 -4.25 1.71 -20.76
N PHE A 145 -3.48 0.72 -20.41
CA PHE A 145 -3.71 -0.11 -19.24
C PHE A 145 -2.45 -0.15 -18.38
N THR A 146 -2.58 0.00 -17.07
CA THR A 146 -1.41 0.13 -16.17
C THR A 146 -0.44 -1.05 -16.24
N MET A 147 -0.84 -2.21 -16.78
CA MET A 147 0.04 -3.36 -17.04
C MET A 147 0.27 -3.63 -18.53
N ASP A 148 0.03 -2.68 -19.43
CA ASP A 148 0.44 -2.85 -20.82
C ASP A 148 1.96 -2.90 -20.98
N ALA A 149 2.44 -3.37 -22.11
CA ALA A 149 3.87 -3.58 -22.34
C ALA A 149 4.70 -2.29 -22.22
N GLY A 150 4.14 -1.14 -22.62
CA GLY A 150 4.83 0.16 -22.54
C GLY A 150 4.96 0.63 -21.09
N LEU A 151 3.84 0.62 -20.35
CA LEU A 151 3.84 1.02 -18.94
C LEU A 151 4.69 0.06 -18.09
N SER A 152 4.65 -1.25 -18.36
CA SER A 152 5.46 -2.24 -17.66
C SER A 152 6.97 -1.97 -17.81
N LYS A 153 7.42 -1.49 -18.97
CA LYS A 153 8.82 -1.06 -19.16
C LYS A 153 9.17 0.13 -18.30
N THR A 154 8.31 1.16 -18.26
CA THR A 154 8.51 2.35 -17.42
C THR A 154 8.55 1.98 -15.94
N VAL A 155 7.68 1.08 -15.48
CA VAL A 155 7.65 0.58 -14.11
C VAL A 155 8.97 -0.12 -13.75
N THR A 156 9.44 -1.01 -14.61
CA THR A 156 10.72 -1.73 -14.42
C THR A 156 11.90 -0.76 -14.42
N GLU A 157 11.97 0.16 -15.40
CA GLU A 157 13.04 1.18 -15.50
C GLU A 157 13.08 2.04 -14.23
N THR A 158 11.93 2.53 -13.78
CA THR A 158 11.85 3.37 -12.57
C THR A 158 12.31 2.62 -11.33
N PHE A 159 11.92 1.35 -11.17
CA PHE A 159 12.35 0.53 -10.06
C PHE A 159 13.87 0.31 -10.06
N VAL A 160 14.42 -0.11 -11.18
CA VAL A 160 15.86 -0.37 -11.33
C VAL A 160 16.68 0.90 -11.07
N ARG A 161 16.23 2.03 -11.61
CA ARG A 161 16.87 3.33 -11.42
C ARG A 161 16.85 3.77 -9.96
N LEU A 162 15.70 3.77 -9.31
CA LEU A 162 15.59 4.15 -7.89
C LEU A 162 16.39 3.21 -6.98
N TYR A 163 16.46 1.92 -7.32
CA TYR A 163 17.31 0.98 -6.59
C TYR A 163 18.80 1.33 -6.75
N ARG A 164 19.26 1.63 -7.95
CA ARG A 164 20.67 2.04 -8.23
C ARG A 164 21.02 3.36 -7.56
N GLU A 165 20.06 4.25 -7.39
CA GLU A 165 20.18 5.50 -6.63
C GLU A 165 20.12 5.29 -5.11
N GLY A 166 19.84 4.07 -4.63
CA GLY A 166 19.71 3.71 -3.23
C GLY A 166 18.44 4.27 -2.56
N LEU A 167 17.43 4.61 -3.37
CA LEU A 167 16.12 5.06 -2.91
C LEU A 167 15.10 3.92 -2.80
N ILE A 168 15.33 2.80 -3.48
CA ILE A 168 14.62 1.54 -3.23
C ILE A 168 15.57 0.58 -2.52
N TYR A 169 15.06 -0.12 -1.52
CA TYR A 169 15.81 -1.12 -0.77
C TYR A 169 14.89 -2.25 -0.31
N ARG A 170 15.49 -3.42 -0.01
CA ARG A 170 14.84 -4.53 0.65
C ARG A 170 15.24 -4.58 2.12
N GLY A 171 14.28 -4.73 3.02
CA GLY A 171 14.58 -4.76 4.44
C GLY A 171 13.48 -5.38 5.28
N LYS A 172 13.86 -5.77 6.49
CA LYS A 172 12.94 -6.35 7.48
C LYS A 172 12.38 -5.24 8.37
N ARG A 173 11.10 -4.95 8.22
CA ARG A 173 10.39 -3.90 8.96
C ARG A 173 8.99 -4.37 9.33
N LEU A 174 8.37 -3.68 10.31
CA LEU A 174 6.94 -3.83 10.54
C LEU A 174 6.15 -3.23 9.39
N VAL A 175 5.17 -3.99 8.93
CA VAL A 175 4.20 -3.57 7.92
C VAL A 175 2.79 -3.89 8.41
N ASN A 176 1.79 -3.20 7.87
CA ASN A 176 0.41 -3.60 7.99
C ASN A 176 0.21 -4.89 7.19
N TRP A 177 -0.22 -5.94 7.85
CA TRP A 177 -0.38 -7.27 7.27
C TRP A 177 -1.83 -7.75 7.36
N ASP A 178 -2.41 -8.10 6.23
CA ASP A 178 -3.72 -8.74 6.20
C ASP A 178 -3.56 -10.27 6.31
N PRO A 179 -3.93 -10.89 7.44
CA PRO A 179 -3.73 -12.32 7.66
C PRO A 179 -4.69 -13.20 6.85
N LYS A 180 -5.73 -12.62 6.24
CA LYS A 180 -6.66 -13.34 5.36
C LYS A 180 -6.15 -13.37 3.92
N LEU A 181 -5.59 -12.26 3.44
CA LEU A 181 -4.98 -12.17 2.11
C LEU A 181 -3.54 -12.69 2.09
N LEU A 182 -2.90 -12.79 3.25
CA LEU A 182 -1.48 -13.15 3.40
C LEU A 182 -0.55 -12.18 2.65
N THR A 183 -0.81 -10.89 2.78
CA THR A 183 -0.03 -9.83 2.11
C THR A 183 0.08 -8.57 2.96
N ALA A 184 1.16 -7.82 2.73
CA ALA A 184 1.25 -6.44 3.20
C ALA A 184 0.19 -5.58 2.50
N VAL A 185 -0.34 -4.61 3.22
CA VAL A 185 -1.29 -3.60 2.74
C VAL A 185 -0.77 -2.20 3.08
N SER A 186 -1.17 -1.20 2.31
CA SER A 186 -0.80 0.20 2.58
C SER A 186 -1.61 0.78 3.74
N ASP A 187 -1.12 1.87 4.34
CA ASP A 187 -1.84 2.56 5.43
C ASP A 187 -3.22 3.06 4.97
N LEU A 188 -3.36 3.41 3.68
CA LEU A 188 -4.62 3.86 3.08
C LEU A 188 -5.67 2.73 2.92
N GLU A 189 -5.21 1.46 2.91
CA GLU A 189 -6.08 0.28 2.86
C GLU A 189 -6.49 -0.20 4.27
N VAL A 190 -6.07 0.52 5.32
CA VAL A 190 -6.40 0.21 6.71
C VAL A 190 -7.45 1.21 7.22
N VAL A 191 -8.62 0.70 7.54
CA VAL A 191 -9.73 1.49 8.12
C VAL A 191 -9.81 1.19 9.60
N SER A 192 -9.63 2.22 10.44
CA SER A 192 -9.80 2.08 11.88
C SER A 192 -11.27 2.22 12.27
N SER A 193 -11.81 1.23 12.99
CA SER A 193 -13.16 1.26 13.55
C SER A 193 -13.11 1.24 15.06
N GLU A 194 -14.00 2.04 15.70
CA GLU A 194 -14.15 2.01 17.14
C GLU A 194 -14.99 0.79 17.54
N GLU A 195 -14.43 -0.07 18.40
CA GLU A 195 -15.06 -1.32 18.83
C GLU A 195 -15.01 -1.46 20.36
N ASP A 196 -16.01 -2.14 20.89
CA ASP A 196 -16.01 -2.52 22.29
C ASP A 196 -15.07 -3.70 22.50
N GLY A 197 -14.15 -3.56 23.44
CA GLY A 197 -13.18 -4.56 23.79
C GLY A 197 -12.87 -4.53 25.29
N PHE A 198 -11.69 -5.01 25.62
CA PHE A 198 -11.27 -5.10 27.02
C PHE A 198 -9.83 -4.64 27.19
N MET A 199 -9.52 -4.18 28.40
CA MET A 199 -8.17 -3.93 28.89
C MET A 199 -7.89 -4.96 29.98
N TRP A 200 -6.83 -5.74 29.81
CA TRP A 200 -6.37 -6.74 30.78
C TRP A 200 -5.21 -6.17 31.59
N GLU A 201 -5.30 -6.20 32.90
CA GLU A 201 -4.22 -5.86 33.82
C GLU A 201 -3.56 -7.15 34.29
N ILE A 202 -2.26 -7.30 34.02
CA ILE A 202 -1.48 -8.55 34.20
C ILE A 202 -0.25 -8.27 35.06
N ARG A 203 -0.01 -9.10 36.08
CA ARG A 203 1.17 -9.04 36.93
C ARG A 203 2.36 -9.74 36.28
N TYR A 204 3.49 -9.02 36.23
CA TYR A 204 4.79 -9.55 35.86
C TYR A 204 5.66 -9.58 37.11
N PRO A 205 5.85 -10.77 37.77
CA PRO A 205 6.60 -10.87 39.02
C PRO A 205 8.04 -10.43 38.85
N LEU A 206 8.62 -9.77 39.87
CA LEU A 206 10.03 -9.43 39.92
C LEU A 206 10.88 -10.70 40.08
N VAL A 207 12.06 -10.75 39.41
CA VAL A 207 12.97 -11.92 39.48
C VAL A 207 13.68 -12.01 40.81
N GLU A 208 14.14 -10.87 41.40
CA GLU A 208 15.06 -10.85 42.53
C GLU A 208 14.47 -10.16 43.77
N ALA A 209 13.17 -9.96 43.82
CA ALA A 209 12.46 -9.30 44.92
C ALA A 209 11.02 -9.72 45.01
N ASP A 210 10.42 -9.60 46.15
CA ASP A 210 8.98 -9.67 46.32
C ASP A 210 8.27 -8.54 45.58
N GLY A 211 7.14 -8.85 44.90
CA GLY A 211 6.36 -7.86 44.20
C GLY A 211 6.24 -8.17 42.69
N ALA A 212 5.57 -7.28 42.00
CA ALA A 212 5.33 -7.39 40.56
C ALA A 212 5.11 -6.00 39.93
N LEU A 213 5.41 -5.86 38.63
CA LEU A 213 4.85 -4.79 37.82
C LEU A 213 3.49 -5.24 37.27
N THR A 214 2.55 -4.33 37.18
CA THR A 214 1.27 -4.59 36.51
C THR A 214 1.25 -3.85 35.19
N VAL A 215 1.12 -4.58 34.10
CA VAL A 215 0.95 -4.02 32.74
C VAL A 215 -0.52 -4.05 32.34
N ALA A 216 -0.97 -3.07 31.57
CA ALA A 216 -2.30 -3.04 30.99
C ALA A 216 -2.19 -3.20 29.47
N THR A 217 -2.97 -4.11 28.89
CA THR A 217 -2.93 -4.40 27.45
C THR A 217 -4.30 -4.72 26.89
N THR A 218 -4.54 -4.34 25.64
CA THR A 218 -5.71 -4.78 24.84
C THR A 218 -5.43 -6.06 24.06
N ARG A 219 -4.16 -6.53 24.05
CA ARG A 219 -3.69 -7.67 23.27
C ARG A 219 -2.88 -8.66 24.12
N PRO A 220 -3.53 -9.38 25.06
CA PRO A 220 -2.82 -10.29 25.94
C PRO A 220 -2.10 -11.43 25.21
N GLU A 221 -2.55 -11.84 24.02
CA GLU A 221 -1.89 -12.86 23.22
C GLU A 221 -0.45 -12.49 22.79
N THR A 222 -0.18 -11.18 22.61
CA THR A 222 1.15 -10.74 22.17
C THR A 222 2.19 -10.70 23.30
N LEU A 223 1.77 -10.84 24.57
CA LEU A 223 2.71 -10.87 25.70
C LEU A 223 3.79 -11.93 25.53
N LEU A 224 3.50 -13.02 24.83
CA LEU A 224 4.46 -14.09 24.56
C LEU A 224 5.71 -13.61 23.79
N GLY A 225 5.60 -12.48 23.09
CA GLY A 225 6.67 -11.83 22.33
C GLY A 225 7.31 -10.63 23.02
N ASP A 226 6.95 -10.33 24.29
CA ASP A 226 7.53 -9.19 25.01
C ASP A 226 9.04 -9.34 25.20
N VAL A 227 9.75 -8.23 25.07
CA VAL A 227 11.21 -8.14 25.24
C VAL A 227 11.61 -7.24 26.41
N ALA A 228 10.73 -6.38 26.88
CA ALA A 228 10.94 -5.49 28.01
C ALA A 228 9.59 -5.04 28.60
N VAL A 229 9.66 -4.45 29.82
CA VAL A 229 8.60 -3.59 30.37
C VAL A 229 9.19 -2.19 30.50
N ALA A 230 8.51 -1.19 29.90
CA ALA A 230 8.92 0.20 29.98
C ALA A 230 8.13 0.96 31.05
N VAL A 231 8.82 1.90 31.72
CA VAL A 231 8.25 2.86 32.66
C VAL A 231 8.75 4.25 32.33
N HIS A 232 8.03 5.30 32.72
CA HIS A 232 8.51 6.65 32.47
C HIS A 232 9.72 6.97 33.37
N PRO A 233 10.81 7.62 32.86
CA PRO A 233 12.01 7.91 33.64
C PRO A 233 11.74 8.76 34.91
N ASP A 234 10.72 9.65 34.86
CA ASP A 234 10.34 10.53 35.97
C ASP A 234 9.21 9.92 36.84
N ASP A 235 8.97 8.62 36.74
CA ASP A 235 7.95 7.96 37.57
C ASP A 235 8.62 7.39 38.83
N GLU A 236 8.49 8.10 39.95
CA GLU A 236 9.07 7.72 41.24
C GLU A 236 8.62 6.35 41.75
N ARG A 237 7.44 5.87 41.33
CA ARG A 237 6.91 4.53 41.69
C ARG A 237 7.84 3.42 41.24
N TYR A 238 8.48 3.60 40.08
CA TYR A 238 9.23 2.56 39.39
C TYR A 238 10.73 2.87 39.24
N ALA A 239 11.20 4.07 39.60
CA ALA A 239 12.57 4.52 39.40
C ALA A 239 13.63 3.54 39.95
N ARG A 240 13.35 2.87 41.09
CA ARG A 240 14.26 1.89 41.71
C ARG A 240 14.23 0.50 41.02
N LEU A 241 13.29 0.27 40.13
CA LEU A 241 13.15 -1.01 39.44
C LEU A 241 13.79 -1.01 38.05
N VAL A 242 14.12 0.17 37.50
CA VAL A 242 14.80 0.29 36.23
C VAL A 242 16.14 -0.47 36.26
N GLY A 243 16.41 -1.28 35.27
CA GLY A 243 17.57 -2.18 35.17
C GLY A 243 17.37 -3.54 35.84
N ARG A 244 16.32 -3.75 36.65
CA ARG A 244 15.93 -5.07 37.16
C ARG A 244 15.14 -5.86 36.11
N HIS A 245 14.77 -7.09 36.44
CA HIS A 245 14.06 -8.01 35.55
C HIS A 245 12.74 -8.46 36.15
N VAL A 246 11.78 -8.76 35.28
CA VAL A 246 10.54 -9.44 35.61
C VAL A 246 10.49 -10.80 34.94
N HIS A 247 9.82 -11.75 35.56
CA HIS A 247 9.41 -13.00 34.92
C HIS A 247 8.29 -12.69 33.91
N LEU A 248 8.53 -13.02 32.65
CA LEU A 248 7.49 -12.95 31.62
C LEU A 248 6.51 -14.12 31.80
N PRO A 249 5.23 -13.87 32.15
CA PRO A 249 4.28 -14.93 32.40
C PRO A 249 4.21 -15.94 31.26
N LEU A 250 3.98 -17.20 31.59
CA LEU A 250 3.71 -18.33 30.68
C LEU A 250 4.88 -18.73 29.78
N THR A 251 6.03 -18.04 29.78
CA THR A 251 7.14 -18.28 28.83
C THR A 251 8.42 -18.83 29.44
N GLY A 252 8.58 -18.73 30.75
CA GLY A 252 9.86 -19.08 31.43
C GLY A 252 10.99 -18.08 31.16
N ARG A 253 10.77 -17.00 30.40
CA ARG A 253 11.75 -15.95 30.14
C ARG A 253 11.73 -14.88 31.23
N SER A 254 12.87 -14.20 31.42
CA SER A 254 12.95 -12.93 32.15
C SER A 254 13.26 -11.82 31.18
N ILE A 255 12.66 -10.66 31.40
CA ILE A 255 12.82 -9.47 30.57
C ILE A 255 13.14 -8.24 31.42
N PRO A 256 13.96 -7.29 30.92
CA PRO A 256 14.36 -6.12 31.67
C PRO A 256 13.24 -5.09 31.84
N ILE A 257 13.34 -4.30 32.90
CA ILE A 257 12.58 -3.07 33.13
C ILE A 257 13.42 -1.92 32.60
N ILE A 258 12.90 -1.15 31.66
CA ILE A 258 13.59 -0.03 31.02
C ILE A 258 12.89 1.30 31.32
N ALA A 259 13.62 2.40 31.22
CA ALA A 259 13.07 3.74 31.27
C ALA A 259 12.94 4.31 29.86
N ASP A 260 11.75 4.76 29.47
CA ASP A 260 11.51 5.41 28.17
C ASP A 260 10.42 6.47 28.29
N SER A 261 10.67 7.66 27.75
CA SER A 261 9.74 8.81 27.77
C SER A 261 8.47 8.58 26.92
N TYR A 262 8.42 7.53 26.12
CA TYR A 262 7.22 7.07 25.42
C TYR A 262 6.08 6.74 26.37
N VAL A 263 6.39 6.27 27.60
CA VAL A 263 5.39 5.83 28.56
C VAL A 263 4.67 7.04 29.18
N ASP A 264 3.35 7.06 29.08
CA ASP A 264 2.54 8.00 29.85
C ASP A 264 2.32 7.48 31.29
N LYS A 265 2.95 8.12 32.27
CA LYS A 265 2.86 7.74 33.68
C LYS A 265 1.47 7.92 34.30
N THR A 266 0.57 8.63 33.62
CA THR A 266 -0.80 8.90 34.07
C THR A 266 -1.82 7.96 33.45
N PHE A 267 -1.45 7.24 32.39
CA PHE A 267 -2.33 6.30 31.70
C PHE A 267 -2.16 4.87 32.23
N GLY A 268 -3.28 4.21 32.51
CA GLY A 268 -3.32 2.82 33.01
C GLY A 268 -2.51 2.64 34.29
N THR A 269 -1.54 1.73 34.26
CA THR A 269 -0.66 1.43 35.39
C THR A 269 0.64 2.25 35.38
N GLY A 270 0.95 2.96 34.32
CA GLY A 270 2.24 3.60 34.08
C GLY A 270 3.36 2.62 33.69
N CYS A 271 3.00 1.36 33.41
CA CYS A 271 3.92 0.33 32.90
C CYS A 271 3.39 -0.18 31.56
N VAL A 272 4.24 -0.22 30.55
CA VAL A 272 3.91 -0.68 29.21
C VAL A 272 4.78 -1.89 28.85
N LYS A 273 4.16 -2.98 28.41
CA LYS A 273 4.89 -4.10 27.80
C LYS A 273 5.44 -3.67 26.44
N ILE A 274 6.63 -4.11 26.09
CA ILE A 274 7.28 -3.78 24.82
C ILE A 274 7.38 -5.04 23.96
N THR A 275 6.62 -5.04 22.87
CA THR A 275 6.52 -6.15 21.91
C THR A 275 6.87 -5.68 20.48
N PRO A 276 8.14 -5.47 20.17
CA PRO A 276 8.57 -4.78 18.95
C PRO A 276 8.16 -5.45 17.63
N ALA A 277 7.81 -6.74 17.65
CA ALA A 277 7.37 -7.45 16.46
C ALA A 277 5.86 -7.33 16.17
N HIS A 278 5.07 -6.72 17.09
CA HIS A 278 3.61 -6.73 17.02
C HIS A 278 2.96 -5.38 17.32
N ASP A 279 3.75 -4.30 17.46
CA ASP A 279 3.29 -2.93 17.65
C ASP A 279 4.31 -1.93 17.08
N PHE A 280 3.83 -0.93 16.32
CA PHE A 280 4.68 0.06 15.66
C PHE A 280 5.41 0.99 16.63
N ASN A 281 4.78 1.35 17.76
CA ASN A 281 5.39 2.18 18.76
C ASN A 281 6.44 1.39 19.56
N ASP A 282 6.09 0.15 19.92
CA ASP A 282 7.02 -0.77 20.60
C ASP A 282 8.23 -1.10 19.73
N TRP A 283 8.05 -1.14 18.39
CA TRP A 283 9.17 -1.27 17.45
C TRP A 283 10.18 -0.13 17.61
N GLN A 284 9.70 1.12 17.68
CA GLN A 284 10.57 2.28 17.86
C GLN A 284 11.28 2.25 19.20
N VAL A 285 10.57 1.90 20.28
CA VAL A 285 11.18 1.71 21.62
C VAL A 285 12.23 0.60 21.57
N GLY A 286 11.86 -0.56 21.01
CA GLY A 286 12.78 -1.70 20.88
C GLY A 286 14.05 -1.35 20.11
N HIS A 287 13.93 -0.62 19.03
CA HIS A 287 15.06 -0.16 18.21
C HIS A 287 15.98 0.79 19.00
N ARG A 288 15.42 1.78 19.73
CA ARG A 288 16.21 2.71 20.55
C ARG A 288 17.01 1.99 21.64
N HIS A 289 16.44 0.93 22.20
CA HIS A 289 17.08 0.16 23.28
C HIS A 289 17.86 -1.07 22.77
N GLY A 290 17.95 -1.29 21.46
CA GLY A 290 18.74 -2.38 20.86
C GLY A 290 18.15 -3.78 21.08
N PHE A 291 16.85 -3.91 21.30
CA PHE A 291 16.20 -5.21 21.45
C PHE A 291 15.97 -5.90 20.11
N THR A 292 16.22 -7.20 20.09
CA THR A 292 15.83 -8.04 18.95
C THR A 292 14.33 -8.34 19.03
N PRO A 293 13.53 -7.98 18.02
CA PRO A 293 12.11 -8.29 17.99
C PRO A 293 11.85 -9.79 17.95
N LEU A 294 10.86 -10.27 18.70
CA LEU A 294 10.43 -11.66 18.71
C LEU A 294 9.04 -11.77 18.10
N CYS A 295 8.96 -12.20 16.84
CA CYS A 295 7.70 -12.45 16.17
C CYS A 295 7.12 -13.79 16.65
N ILE A 296 5.89 -13.78 17.19
CA ILE A 296 5.21 -14.96 17.72
C ILE A 296 4.00 -15.39 16.89
N LEU A 297 3.72 -14.72 15.78
CA LEU A 297 2.62 -15.03 14.88
C LEU A 297 3.13 -15.53 13.53
N THR A 298 2.40 -16.48 12.96
CA THR A 298 2.52 -16.88 11.56
C THR A 298 1.82 -15.84 10.64
N PRO A 299 2.05 -15.87 9.31
CA PRO A 299 1.37 -14.96 8.39
C PRO A 299 -0.17 -15.03 8.44
N ASP A 300 -0.75 -16.19 8.80
CA ASP A 300 -2.19 -16.37 9.02
C ASP A 300 -2.63 -16.08 10.47
N ALA A 301 -1.79 -15.35 11.23
CA ALA A 301 -2.05 -14.88 12.59
C ALA A 301 -2.32 -16.00 13.61
N ARG A 302 -1.62 -17.12 13.49
CA ARG A 302 -1.57 -18.19 14.51
C ARG A 302 -0.29 -18.08 15.32
N ILE A 303 -0.29 -18.61 16.54
CA ILE A 303 0.93 -18.69 17.35
C ILE A 303 1.93 -19.63 16.65
N ASN A 304 3.15 -19.13 16.41
CA ASN A 304 4.22 -19.86 15.74
C ASN A 304 5.09 -20.68 16.74
N GLU A 305 6.21 -21.23 16.24
CA GLU A 305 7.16 -22.04 17.01
C GLU A 305 7.89 -21.30 18.13
N HIS A 306 7.91 -19.94 18.11
CA HIS A 306 8.51 -19.13 19.17
C HIS A 306 7.59 -18.99 20.39
N GLY A 307 6.30 -19.25 20.22
CA GLY A 307 5.36 -19.32 21.35
C GLY A 307 5.53 -20.63 22.14
N PRO A 308 5.07 -20.66 23.42
CA PRO A 308 5.02 -21.88 24.19
C PRO A 308 4.21 -22.97 23.49
N GLU A 309 4.67 -24.23 23.60
CA GLU A 309 4.10 -25.38 22.89
C GLU A 309 2.58 -25.49 23.04
N LYS A 310 2.06 -25.21 24.24
CA LYS A 310 0.63 -25.24 24.56
C LYS A 310 -0.23 -24.37 23.64
N TYR A 311 0.31 -23.26 23.11
CA TYR A 311 -0.44 -22.29 22.32
C TYR A 311 -0.15 -22.37 20.82
N ARG A 312 0.87 -23.12 20.40
CA ARG A 312 1.29 -23.20 18.99
C ARG A 312 0.16 -23.67 18.09
N GLY A 313 0.02 -23.01 16.94
CA GLY A 313 -1.02 -23.29 15.95
C GLY A 313 -2.41 -22.77 16.29
N LEU A 314 -2.65 -22.25 17.53
CA LEU A 314 -3.92 -21.61 17.86
C LEU A 314 -4.04 -20.28 17.10
N ASP A 315 -5.25 -20.00 16.60
CA ASP A 315 -5.60 -18.66 16.13
C ASP A 315 -5.38 -17.63 17.25
N ARG A 316 -4.96 -16.41 16.88
CA ARG A 316 -4.65 -15.34 17.85
C ARG A 316 -5.74 -15.11 18.89
N TYR A 317 -7.02 -15.19 18.52
CA TYR A 317 -8.13 -14.96 19.45
C TYR A 317 -8.40 -16.18 20.36
N ASP A 318 -8.19 -17.38 19.86
CA ASP A 318 -8.27 -18.60 20.69
C ASP A 318 -7.07 -18.69 21.63
N ALA A 319 -5.89 -18.30 21.17
CA ALA A 319 -4.71 -18.14 22.01
C ALA A 319 -4.96 -17.08 23.11
N ARG A 320 -5.56 -15.94 22.78
CA ARG A 320 -5.95 -14.90 23.78
C ARG A 320 -6.81 -15.49 24.89
N LYS A 321 -7.86 -16.24 24.55
CA LYS A 321 -8.74 -16.89 25.53
C LYS A 321 -7.97 -17.84 26.45
N ALA A 322 -7.13 -18.70 25.84
CA ALA A 322 -6.34 -19.69 26.58
C ALA A 322 -5.31 -19.01 27.51
N ILE A 323 -4.62 -17.97 27.03
CA ILE A 323 -3.63 -17.20 27.79
C ILE A 323 -4.30 -16.49 28.98
N VAL A 324 -5.45 -15.84 28.78
CA VAL A 324 -6.18 -15.17 29.83
C VAL A 324 -6.62 -16.16 30.93
N ALA A 325 -7.14 -17.32 30.53
CA ALA A 325 -7.53 -18.38 31.47
C ALA A 325 -6.34 -18.89 32.31
N ASP A 326 -5.17 -19.08 31.66
CA ASP A 326 -3.96 -19.52 32.38
C ASP A 326 -3.41 -18.45 33.31
N LEU A 327 -3.45 -17.18 32.92
CA LEU A 327 -3.06 -16.06 33.79
C LEU A 327 -3.98 -15.96 35.02
N GLU A 328 -5.29 -16.20 34.85
CA GLU A 328 -6.24 -16.25 35.95
C GLU A 328 -5.93 -17.40 36.89
N ALA A 329 -5.71 -18.60 36.35
CA ALA A 329 -5.37 -19.79 37.15
C ALA A 329 -4.06 -19.62 37.95
N LEU A 330 -3.11 -18.87 37.44
CA LEU A 330 -1.86 -18.53 38.12
C LEU A 330 -1.97 -17.35 39.09
N GLY A 331 -3.12 -16.70 39.19
CA GLY A 331 -3.31 -15.49 40.02
C GLY A 331 -2.56 -14.26 39.50
N LEU A 332 -2.21 -14.26 38.21
CA LEU A 332 -1.47 -13.18 37.56
C LEU A 332 -2.42 -12.19 36.84
N LEU A 333 -3.67 -12.53 36.60
CA LEU A 333 -4.70 -11.63 36.07
C LEU A 333 -5.24 -10.76 37.21
N VAL A 334 -5.02 -9.45 37.13
CA VAL A 334 -5.47 -8.48 38.16
C VAL A 334 -6.92 -8.04 37.93
N SER A 335 -7.19 -7.61 36.71
CA SER A 335 -8.51 -7.14 36.33
C SER A 335 -8.76 -7.25 34.83
N VAL A 336 -10.04 -7.28 34.45
CA VAL A 336 -10.50 -7.15 33.08
C VAL A 336 -11.55 -6.03 33.06
N LYS A 337 -11.27 -4.95 32.31
CA LYS A 337 -12.14 -3.78 32.26
C LYS A 337 -12.66 -3.59 30.82
N PRO A 338 -13.95 -3.29 30.62
CA PRO A 338 -14.42 -2.85 29.31
C PRO A 338 -13.62 -1.64 28.86
N HIS A 339 -13.22 -1.66 27.59
CA HIS A 339 -12.43 -0.59 26.98
C HIS A 339 -12.78 -0.47 25.51
N ARG A 340 -13.06 0.74 25.06
CA ARG A 340 -13.25 1.03 23.63
C ARG A 340 -11.90 1.27 22.98
N LEU A 341 -11.67 0.66 21.85
CA LEU A 341 -10.41 0.73 21.13
C LEU A 341 -10.62 0.92 19.63
N MET A 342 -9.65 1.55 18.99
CA MET A 342 -9.62 1.66 17.54
C MET A 342 -8.97 0.39 16.96
N VAL A 343 -9.75 -0.37 16.21
CA VAL A 343 -9.29 -1.64 15.61
C VAL A 343 -8.97 -1.40 14.14
N PRO A 344 -7.71 -1.63 13.71
CA PRO A 344 -7.32 -1.50 12.30
C PRO A 344 -7.88 -2.69 11.51
N ARG A 345 -8.63 -2.41 10.45
CA ARG A 345 -9.21 -3.43 9.56
C ARG A 345 -8.84 -3.18 8.11
N GLY A 346 -8.58 -4.25 7.38
CA GLY A 346 -8.40 -4.17 5.93
C GLY A 346 -9.71 -3.79 5.23
N ASP A 347 -9.68 -2.77 4.38
CA ASP A 347 -10.84 -2.24 3.65
C ASP A 347 -11.52 -3.29 2.75
N ARG A 348 -10.76 -4.25 2.22
CA ARG A 348 -11.24 -5.29 1.30
C ARG A 348 -11.73 -6.56 1.99
N THR A 349 -11.15 -6.92 3.13
CA THR A 349 -11.41 -8.18 3.82
C THR A 349 -12.19 -8.01 5.10
N ASN A 350 -12.19 -6.81 5.67
CA ASN A 350 -12.65 -6.51 7.03
C ASN A 350 -11.91 -7.33 8.11
N ALA A 351 -10.79 -7.98 7.76
CA ALA A 351 -9.95 -8.67 8.74
C ALA A 351 -9.21 -7.65 9.60
N VAL A 352 -8.99 -7.98 10.87
CA VAL A 352 -8.13 -7.17 11.74
C VAL A 352 -6.68 -7.30 11.26
N ILE A 353 -6.09 -6.16 10.94
CA ILE A 353 -4.71 -6.06 10.46
C ILE A 353 -3.74 -6.33 11.59
N GLU A 354 -2.65 -7.04 11.29
CA GLU A 354 -1.55 -7.31 12.21
C GLU A 354 -0.31 -6.50 11.82
N PRO A 355 0.30 -5.76 12.75
CA PRO A 355 1.70 -5.37 12.57
C PRO A 355 2.57 -6.61 12.46
N MET A 356 3.21 -6.84 11.32
CA MET A 356 3.98 -8.04 11.02
C MET A 356 5.41 -7.69 10.60
N LEU A 357 6.38 -8.33 11.20
CA LEU A 357 7.79 -8.16 10.87
C LEU A 357 8.18 -9.07 9.70
N THR A 358 8.29 -8.50 8.51
CA THR A 358 8.60 -9.22 7.27
C THR A 358 9.65 -8.53 6.43
N ASP A 359 10.30 -9.30 5.56
CA ASP A 359 11.18 -8.75 4.53
C ASP A 359 10.35 -8.22 3.37
N GLN A 360 10.45 -6.92 3.10
CA GLN A 360 9.67 -6.23 2.08
C GLN A 360 10.56 -5.28 1.27
N TRP A 361 10.06 -4.80 0.14
CA TRP A 361 10.67 -3.73 -0.65
C TRP A 361 10.06 -2.39 -0.27
N PHE A 362 10.93 -1.38 -0.13
CA PHE A 362 10.55 -0.04 0.29
C PHE A 362 11.10 1.03 -0.62
N VAL A 363 10.35 2.12 -0.78
CA VAL A 363 10.86 3.41 -1.29
C VAL A 363 11.17 4.32 -0.12
N ALA A 364 12.42 4.76 -0.01
CA ALA A 364 12.88 5.71 1.01
C ALA A 364 12.47 7.15 0.61
N VAL A 365 11.19 7.46 0.73
CA VAL A 365 10.60 8.71 0.22
C VAL A 365 11.11 9.98 0.89
N SER A 366 11.58 9.88 2.13
CA SER A 366 12.17 10.99 2.91
C SER A 366 13.69 11.09 2.78
N LYS A 367 14.35 10.09 2.15
CA LYS A 367 15.80 10.08 1.98
C LYS A 367 16.21 11.04 0.87
N PRO A 368 17.20 11.93 1.09
CA PRO A 368 17.75 12.77 0.02
C PRO A 368 18.38 11.94 -1.10
N GLY A 369 18.05 12.27 -2.34
CA GLY A 369 18.71 11.74 -3.53
C GLY A 369 20.04 12.46 -3.82
N ALA A 370 20.60 12.22 -5.00
CA ALA A 370 21.88 12.81 -5.44
C ALA A 370 21.88 14.34 -5.52
N ASP A 371 20.72 14.95 -5.72
CA ASP A 371 20.51 16.41 -5.71
C ASP A 371 20.29 17.03 -4.33
N GLY A 372 20.40 16.24 -3.27
CA GLY A 372 20.20 16.66 -1.89
C GLY A 372 18.74 16.85 -1.47
N LYS A 373 17.77 16.57 -2.34
CA LYS A 373 16.33 16.65 -2.06
C LYS A 373 15.71 15.25 -2.01
N SER A 374 14.77 15.05 -1.09
CA SER A 374 13.98 13.81 -1.04
C SER A 374 12.78 13.87 -1.99
N ILE A 375 12.18 12.73 -2.28
CA ILE A 375 10.95 12.63 -3.09
C ILE A 375 9.83 13.43 -2.40
N ALA A 376 9.61 13.22 -1.10
CA ALA A 376 8.62 13.95 -0.32
C ALA A 376 8.92 15.47 -0.27
N GLY A 377 10.19 15.85 -0.11
CA GLY A 377 10.60 17.24 -0.09
C GLY A 377 10.33 17.98 -1.40
N LYS A 378 10.58 17.33 -2.55
CA LYS A 378 10.23 17.89 -3.88
C LYS A 378 8.73 18.05 -4.04
N ALA A 379 7.95 17.10 -3.59
CA ALA A 379 6.49 17.15 -3.66
C ALA A 379 5.93 18.32 -2.81
N LEU A 380 6.44 18.50 -1.60
CA LEU A 380 6.08 19.64 -0.75
C LEU A 380 6.48 21.00 -1.39
N GLU A 381 7.67 21.08 -1.99
CA GLU A 381 8.17 22.27 -2.65
C GLU A 381 7.29 22.70 -3.83
N CYS A 382 6.84 21.77 -4.68
CA CYS A 382 5.96 22.07 -5.81
C CYS A 382 4.63 22.70 -5.39
N VAL A 383 4.07 22.30 -4.24
CA VAL A 383 2.86 22.89 -3.70
C VAL A 383 3.15 24.23 -3.01
N ALA A 384 4.21 24.32 -2.23
CA ALA A 384 4.61 25.54 -1.54
C ALA A 384 4.97 26.69 -2.51
N SER A 385 5.58 26.37 -3.65
CA SER A 385 5.89 27.35 -4.72
C SER A 385 4.65 27.76 -5.53
N GLY A 386 3.53 27.05 -5.42
CA GLY A 386 2.33 27.25 -6.22
C GLY A 386 2.41 26.68 -7.65
N GLU A 387 3.43 25.88 -7.96
CA GLU A 387 3.53 25.14 -9.22
C GLU A 387 2.39 24.12 -9.35
N ILE A 388 2.04 23.46 -8.24
CA ILE A 388 0.86 22.61 -8.10
C ILE A 388 -0.12 23.27 -7.12
N ARG A 389 -1.39 23.35 -7.50
CA ARG A 389 -2.44 23.94 -6.68
C ARG A 389 -3.59 22.97 -6.48
N PHE A 390 -4.09 22.90 -5.26
CA PHE A 390 -5.28 22.12 -4.93
C PHE A 390 -6.56 22.92 -5.19
N VAL A 391 -7.56 22.24 -5.72
CA VAL A 391 -8.92 22.79 -5.86
C VAL A 391 -9.90 21.75 -5.31
N PRO A 392 -10.54 22.01 -4.16
CA PRO A 392 -10.43 23.20 -3.31
C PRO A 392 -9.13 23.26 -2.50
N GLU A 393 -8.68 24.46 -2.16
CA GLU A 393 -7.37 24.74 -1.53
C GLU A 393 -7.20 24.11 -0.15
N GLN A 394 -8.29 23.86 0.57
CA GLN A 394 -8.25 23.28 1.92
C GLN A 394 -7.48 21.95 2.01
N TRP A 395 -7.36 21.20 0.92
CA TRP A 395 -6.64 19.91 0.87
C TRP A 395 -5.13 20.04 0.97
N VAL A 396 -4.57 21.25 0.81
CA VAL A 396 -3.13 21.50 1.03
C VAL A 396 -2.70 21.10 2.44
N ASN A 397 -3.53 21.33 3.46
CA ASN A 397 -3.20 20.98 4.83
C ASN A 397 -3.06 19.46 5.01
N THR A 398 -3.99 18.68 4.46
CA THR A 398 -3.94 17.22 4.50
C THR A 398 -2.71 16.69 3.76
N TYR A 399 -2.43 17.23 2.58
CA TYR A 399 -1.26 16.88 1.78
C TYR A 399 0.05 17.15 2.51
N ASN A 400 0.22 18.35 3.09
CA ASN A 400 1.43 18.72 3.83
C ASN A 400 1.60 17.82 5.06
N GLN A 401 0.56 17.65 5.87
CA GLN A 401 0.60 16.80 7.06
C GLN A 401 1.02 15.37 6.73
N TRP A 402 0.51 14.83 5.62
CA TRP A 402 0.86 13.49 5.17
C TRP A 402 2.33 13.39 4.78
N LEU A 403 2.82 14.28 3.90
CA LEU A 403 4.18 14.22 3.37
C LEU A 403 5.26 14.62 4.38
N GLU A 404 4.97 15.51 5.32
CA GLU A 404 5.89 15.89 6.40
C GLU A 404 6.17 14.73 7.37
N ASN A 405 5.21 13.81 7.52
CA ASN A 405 5.29 12.67 8.43
C ASN A 405 5.43 11.32 7.71
N ILE A 406 5.62 11.33 6.39
CA ILE A 406 5.61 10.13 5.58
C ILE A 406 6.73 9.17 5.97
N GLN A 407 6.38 7.90 6.12
CA GLN A 407 7.32 6.81 6.35
C GLN A 407 7.77 6.20 5.02
N ASP A 408 8.81 5.37 5.06
CA ASP A 408 9.22 4.61 3.88
C ASP A 408 8.05 3.75 3.37
N TRP A 409 7.76 3.87 2.09
CA TRP A 409 6.62 3.22 1.48
C TRP A 409 6.91 1.76 1.16
N CYS A 410 6.18 0.84 1.77
CA CYS A 410 6.22 -0.59 1.44
C CYS A 410 5.54 -0.82 0.09
N ILE A 411 6.33 -1.23 -0.91
CA ILE A 411 5.86 -1.39 -2.30
C ILE A 411 5.73 -2.84 -2.76
N SER A 412 6.02 -3.82 -1.92
CA SER A 412 5.85 -5.25 -2.25
C SER A 412 4.52 -5.79 -1.76
N ARG A 413 3.89 -6.65 -2.56
CA ARG A 413 2.64 -7.34 -2.25
C ARG A 413 2.78 -8.83 -2.60
N GLN A 414 2.34 -9.70 -1.69
CA GLN A 414 2.36 -11.15 -1.82
C GLN A 414 1.16 -11.64 -2.65
N LEU A 415 1.00 -11.02 -3.82
CA LEU A 415 -0.06 -11.31 -4.78
C LEU A 415 0.52 -11.96 -6.04
N TRP A 416 -0.36 -12.46 -6.90
CA TRP A 416 0.04 -12.96 -8.22
C TRP A 416 -0.26 -11.96 -9.34
N TRP A 417 -1.29 -11.14 -9.15
CA TRP A 417 -1.73 -10.14 -10.12
C TRP A 417 -1.09 -8.77 -9.84
N GLY A 418 -0.25 -8.30 -10.76
CA GLY A 418 0.46 -7.04 -10.68
C GLY A 418 1.79 -7.08 -11.41
N HIS A 419 2.54 -5.99 -11.37
CA HIS A 419 3.90 -5.90 -11.90
C HIS A 419 4.85 -6.71 -11.02
N ARG A 420 5.37 -7.79 -11.53
CA ARG A 420 6.30 -8.63 -10.79
C ARG A 420 7.61 -7.89 -10.51
N ILE A 421 8.07 -7.91 -9.26
CA ILE A 421 9.28 -7.22 -8.82
C ILE A 421 10.49 -7.65 -9.68
N PRO A 422 11.28 -6.68 -10.23
CA PRO A 422 12.42 -6.98 -11.10
C PRO A 422 13.69 -7.26 -10.29
N ALA A 423 13.62 -8.24 -9.41
CA ALA A 423 14.73 -8.70 -8.57
C ALA A 423 14.89 -10.21 -8.65
N TRP A 424 16.13 -10.70 -8.57
CA TRP A 424 16.50 -12.11 -8.63
C TRP A 424 17.40 -12.45 -7.46
N TYR A 425 17.13 -13.58 -6.83
CA TYR A 425 17.83 -14.07 -5.64
C TYR A 425 18.76 -15.21 -6.01
N ALA A 426 20.00 -15.14 -5.52
CA ALA A 426 20.92 -16.25 -5.48
C ALA A 426 20.71 -17.10 -4.20
N ASP A 427 21.11 -18.36 -4.23
CA ASP A 427 21.02 -19.28 -3.10
C ASP A 427 21.92 -18.89 -1.90
N ASP A 428 22.92 -18.03 -2.14
CA ASP A 428 23.81 -17.46 -1.11
C ASP A 428 23.28 -16.17 -0.48
N GLY A 429 22.07 -15.73 -0.85
CA GLY A 429 21.39 -14.57 -0.31
C GLY A 429 21.67 -13.26 -1.05
N ARG A 430 22.49 -13.25 -2.09
CA ARG A 430 22.69 -12.06 -2.94
C ARG A 430 21.45 -11.75 -3.75
N VAL A 431 21.22 -10.46 -3.99
CA VAL A 431 20.07 -9.94 -4.73
C VAL A 431 20.52 -9.12 -5.92
N TYR A 432 20.00 -9.41 -7.09
CA TYR A 432 20.29 -8.71 -8.34
C TYR A 432 19.03 -8.04 -8.88
N VAL A 433 19.04 -6.70 -8.91
CA VAL A 433 17.95 -5.90 -9.48
C VAL A 433 18.32 -5.52 -10.91
N ALA A 434 17.47 -5.90 -11.85
CA ALA A 434 17.77 -5.81 -13.29
C ALA A 434 16.48 -5.58 -14.08
N HIS A 435 16.60 -5.20 -15.36
CA HIS A 435 15.45 -5.02 -16.25
C HIS A 435 14.84 -6.35 -16.69
N ASP A 436 15.69 -7.36 -16.84
CA ASP A 436 15.30 -8.71 -17.22
C ASP A 436 16.25 -9.77 -16.62
N GLU A 437 15.91 -11.01 -16.84
CA GLU A 437 16.68 -12.17 -16.35
C GLU A 437 18.10 -12.23 -16.93
N ASN A 438 18.28 -11.85 -18.19
CA ASN A 438 19.60 -11.88 -18.84
C ASN A 438 20.56 -10.87 -18.20
N GLU A 439 20.05 -9.66 -17.91
CA GLU A 439 20.82 -8.64 -17.19
C GLU A 439 21.13 -9.11 -15.76
N ALA A 440 20.17 -9.74 -15.05
CA ALA A 440 20.38 -10.29 -13.72
C ALA A 440 21.51 -11.33 -13.71
N TYR A 441 21.50 -12.28 -14.65
CA TYR A 441 22.61 -13.23 -14.81
C TYR A 441 23.94 -12.57 -15.18
N THR A 442 23.91 -11.49 -15.96
CA THR A 442 25.13 -10.74 -16.30
C THR A 442 25.73 -10.08 -15.07
N LEU A 443 24.90 -9.46 -14.24
CA LEU A 443 25.30 -8.86 -12.96
C LEU A 443 25.83 -9.92 -11.99
N ALA A 444 25.15 -11.07 -11.88
CA ALA A 444 25.56 -12.17 -11.02
C ALA A 444 26.95 -12.72 -11.43
N ARG A 445 27.17 -12.93 -12.71
CA ARG A 445 28.47 -13.40 -13.22
C ARG A 445 29.59 -12.38 -12.98
N ALA A 446 29.31 -11.09 -13.15
CA ALA A 446 30.27 -10.03 -12.85
C ALA A 446 30.64 -10.00 -11.36
N ASP A 447 29.72 -10.41 -10.49
CA ASP A 447 29.91 -10.55 -9.04
C ASP A 447 30.43 -11.94 -8.62
N GLY A 448 30.87 -12.76 -9.58
CA GLY A 448 31.47 -14.07 -9.35
C GLY A 448 30.48 -15.20 -9.01
N TYR A 449 29.18 -15.01 -9.24
CA TYR A 449 28.17 -16.02 -9.03
C TYR A 449 27.77 -16.71 -10.34
N SER A 450 27.72 -18.05 -10.34
CA SER A 450 27.38 -18.86 -11.51
C SER A 450 26.22 -19.83 -11.31
N GLY A 451 25.56 -19.76 -10.14
CA GLY A 451 24.40 -20.58 -9.81
C GLY A 451 23.11 -20.11 -10.48
N GLY A 452 22.00 -20.76 -10.17
CA GLY A 452 20.67 -20.37 -10.60
C GLY A 452 20.17 -19.12 -9.89
N LEU A 453 19.32 -18.34 -10.54
CA LEU A 453 18.67 -17.19 -9.97
C LEU A 453 17.16 -17.43 -9.92
N GLU A 454 16.53 -17.12 -8.80
CA GLU A 454 15.08 -17.17 -8.64
C GLU A 454 14.51 -15.74 -8.62
N ARG A 455 13.54 -15.48 -9.51
CA ARG A 455 12.88 -14.19 -9.54
C ARG A 455 11.94 -14.01 -8.37
N ASP A 456 11.94 -12.82 -7.78
CA ASP A 456 11.02 -12.43 -6.71
C ASP A 456 9.57 -12.85 -7.05
N PRO A 457 8.87 -13.60 -6.18
CA PRO A 457 7.51 -14.05 -6.44
C PRO A 457 6.47 -12.93 -6.28
N ASP A 458 6.81 -11.86 -5.58
CA ASP A 458 5.91 -10.78 -5.23
C ASP A 458 5.71 -9.80 -6.38
N VAL A 459 4.67 -8.99 -6.27
CA VAL A 459 4.36 -7.91 -7.21
C VAL A 459 4.48 -6.57 -6.52
N LEU A 460 4.58 -5.50 -7.32
CA LEU A 460 4.57 -4.14 -6.83
C LEU A 460 3.15 -3.71 -6.42
N ASP A 461 3.08 -2.83 -5.46
CA ASP A 461 1.87 -2.08 -5.11
C ASP A 461 1.26 -1.42 -6.35
N THR A 462 -0.06 -1.46 -6.46
CA THR A 462 -0.81 -0.81 -7.55
C THR A 462 -0.44 0.66 -7.70
N TRP A 463 -0.32 1.37 -6.57
CA TRP A 463 0.00 2.79 -6.55
C TRP A 463 1.40 3.11 -7.06
N TYR A 464 2.34 2.16 -6.99
CA TYR A 464 3.66 2.36 -7.58
C TYR A 464 3.59 2.59 -9.09
N SER A 465 2.81 1.78 -9.80
CA SER A 465 2.59 1.96 -11.24
C SER A 465 1.67 3.14 -11.56
N SER A 466 0.63 3.36 -10.74
CA SER A 466 -0.34 4.43 -10.93
C SER A 466 0.30 5.82 -10.74
N ALA A 467 1.27 5.97 -9.82
CA ALA A 467 2.04 7.20 -9.65
C ALA A 467 2.85 7.60 -10.91
N LEU A 468 3.19 6.63 -11.75
CA LEU A 468 3.94 6.87 -12.99
C LEU A 468 3.04 7.26 -14.18
N TRP A 469 1.70 7.21 -14.02
CA TRP A 469 0.72 7.47 -15.06
C TRP A 469 0.94 8.76 -15.84
N PRO A 470 1.30 9.91 -15.21
CA PRO A 470 1.44 11.18 -15.89
C PRO A 470 2.45 11.20 -17.05
N PHE A 471 3.49 10.40 -16.98
CA PHE A 471 4.54 10.36 -18.01
C PHE A 471 4.63 9.00 -18.73
N SER A 472 4.27 7.90 -18.07
CA SER A 472 4.28 6.57 -18.69
C SER A 472 3.28 6.46 -19.85
N THR A 473 2.13 7.13 -19.76
CA THR A 473 1.12 7.18 -20.83
C THR A 473 1.52 8.05 -22.01
N LEU A 474 2.54 8.89 -21.86
CA LEU A 474 3.11 9.74 -22.88
C LEU A 474 4.38 9.14 -23.53
N ASP A 475 4.56 7.81 -23.39
CA ASP A 475 5.67 7.05 -23.95
C ASP A 475 7.05 7.56 -23.49
N TRP A 476 7.14 7.89 -22.18
CA TRP A 476 8.40 8.32 -21.57
C TRP A 476 9.51 7.28 -21.69
N THR A 477 10.74 7.77 -21.96
CA THR A 477 11.96 6.97 -21.89
C THR A 477 13.04 7.73 -21.10
N PRO A 478 14.08 7.05 -20.59
CA PRO A 478 15.15 7.68 -19.84
C PRO A 478 15.93 8.75 -20.61
N GLU A 479 15.87 8.74 -21.94
CA GLU A 479 16.55 9.73 -22.77
C GLU A 479 15.84 11.10 -22.80
N TRP A 480 14.58 11.16 -22.39
CA TRP A 480 13.89 12.45 -22.25
C TRP A 480 14.41 13.21 -21.02
N PRO A 481 14.64 14.55 -21.07
CA PRO A 481 14.30 15.48 -22.17
C PRO A 481 15.39 15.64 -23.24
N ALA A 482 16.54 14.97 -23.12
CA ALA A 482 17.63 15.11 -24.09
C ALA A 482 17.19 14.67 -25.51
N LYS A 483 16.34 13.66 -25.59
CA LYS A 483 15.64 13.25 -26.82
C LYS A 483 14.19 13.73 -26.74
N SER A 484 13.79 14.63 -27.65
CA SER A 484 12.44 15.17 -27.71
C SER A 484 11.39 14.07 -27.92
N ASN A 485 10.28 14.23 -27.21
CA ASN A 485 9.05 13.44 -27.40
C ASN A 485 7.88 14.43 -27.43
N THR A 486 7.22 14.54 -28.57
CA THR A 486 6.16 15.55 -28.80
C THR A 486 5.04 15.47 -27.75
N ALA A 487 4.65 14.28 -27.31
CA ALA A 487 3.59 14.13 -26.32
C ALA A 487 4.05 14.62 -24.93
N LEU A 488 5.27 14.27 -24.51
CA LEU A 488 5.85 14.77 -23.27
C LEU A 488 6.07 16.28 -23.31
N ASP A 489 6.60 16.79 -24.41
CA ASP A 489 6.92 18.22 -24.58
C ASP A 489 5.66 19.10 -24.56
N LEU A 490 4.51 18.59 -25.04
CA LEU A 490 3.24 19.31 -25.08
C LEU A 490 2.40 19.13 -23.81
N TYR A 491 2.44 17.95 -23.16
CA TYR A 491 1.44 17.54 -22.20
C TYR A 491 1.99 17.24 -20.79
N LEU A 492 3.31 17.35 -20.58
CA LEU A 492 3.94 17.22 -19.27
C LEU A 492 4.59 18.55 -18.87
N PRO A 493 4.28 19.11 -17.68
CA PRO A 493 3.30 18.62 -16.71
C PRO A 493 1.85 18.68 -17.20
N SER A 494 1.00 17.78 -16.72
CA SER A 494 -0.43 17.81 -17.02
C SER A 494 -1.09 19.09 -16.44
N THR A 495 -2.11 19.62 -17.15
CA THR A 495 -2.81 20.82 -16.71
C THR A 495 -3.70 20.56 -15.53
N VAL A 496 -4.38 19.41 -15.52
CA VAL A 496 -5.30 19.00 -14.47
C VAL A 496 -5.07 17.52 -14.15
N LEU A 497 -4.92 17.22 -12.87
CA LEU A 497 -5.00 15.88 -12.32
C LEU A 497 -6.25 15.80 -11.44
N VAL A 498 -7.19 14.92 -11.79
CA VAL A 498 -8.34 14.61 -10.95
C VAL A 498 -8.01 13.37 -10.13
N THR A 499 -8.16 13.44 -8.82
CA THR A 499 -7.81 12.33 -7.92
C THR A 499 -8.80 12.20 -6.78
N GLY A 500 -8.78 11.08 -6.04
CA GLY A 500 -9.39 10.91 -4.74
C GLY A 500 -8.54 11.57 -3.64
N PHE A 501 -8.69 11.12 -2.41
CA PHE A 501 -7.89 11.61 -1.26
C PHE A 501 -6.54 10.91 -1.15
N ASP A 502 -6.39 9.80 -1.80
CA ASP A 502 -5.27 8.88 -1.92
C ASP A 502 -4.47 9.16 -3.26
#